data_7af2e7051c6257408c891e9735fffe82
#
_entry.id   7af2e7051c6257408c891e9735fffe82
#
_cell.length_a   1.000
_cell.length_b   1.000
_cell.length_c   1.000
_cell.angle_alpha   90.00
_cell.angle_beta   90.00
_cell.angle_gamma   90.00
#
_symmetry.space_group_name_H-M   'P 1'
#
loop_
_entity.id
_entity.type
_entity.pdbx_description
1 polymer ?
#
loop_
_entity_poly.entity_id
_entity_poly.type
_entity_poly.pdbx_seq_one_letter_code
_entity_poly.pdbx_strand_id
1 'polypeptide(L)'
;VETTRAFLNMVQNDTFTRYPNIKWVIPHAGAFLCVLADRFESFALMLRFADPDRRVDIMEDMVHVYYDVAGFSEQKQVEMLLRNVDASHLLYGSDTPYTDIAACVGQAEALENTEKLTAAQKQMLFSDNAKALLPKLR
;
A
#
# COMPACT_ATOMS: atom_id res chain seq x y z
N VAL A 1 -1.71 -10.75 7.93
CA VAL A 1 -0.98 -10.46 9.20
C VAL A 1 0.51 -10.34 8.94
N GLU A 2 1.13 -11.28 8.21
CA GLU A 2 2.59 -11.28 8.01
C GLU A 2 3.08 -10.07 7.21
N THR A 3 2.36 -9.63 6.18
CA THR A 3 2.67 -8.40 5.42
C THR A 3 2.78 -7.19 6.35
N THR A 4 1.81 -7.02 7.25
CA THR A 4 1.80 -5.92 8.23
C THR A 4 3.00 -6.02 9.19
N ARG A 5 3.32 -7.23 9.67
CA ARG A 5 4.48 -7.46 10.54
C ARG A 5 5.80 -7.15 9.83
N ALA A 6 5.92 -7.58 8.57
CA ALA A 6 7.10 -7.32 7.76
C ALA A 6 7.31 -5.81 7.56
N PHE A 7 6.24 -5.08 7.18
CA PHE A 7 6.29 -3.63 7.03
C PHE A 7 6.74 -2.93 8.32
N LEU A 8 6.11 -3.27 9.45
CA LEU A 8 6.48 -2.69 10.75
C LEU A 8 7.93 -3.00 11.16
N ASN A 9 8.41 -4.19 10.84
CA ASN A 9 9.81 -4.54 11.08
C ASN A 9 10.74 -3.67 10.21
N MET A 10 10.38 -3.40 8.95
CA MET A 10 11.14 -2.51 8.07
C MET A 10 11.17 -1.07 8.59
N VAL A 11 10.02 -0.56 9.08
CA VAL A 11 9.94 0.76 9.72
C VAL A 11 10.86 0.83 10.95
N GLN A 12 10.77 -0.16 11.85
CA GLN A 12 11.57 -0.21 13.07
C GLN A 12 13.09 -0.30 12.84
N ASN A 13 13.50 -0.83 11.68
CA ASN A 13 14.89 -0.97 11.28
C ASN A 13 15.35 0.13 10.31
N ASP A 14 14.55 1.18 10.14
CA ASP A 14 14.85 2.33 9.28
C ASP A 14 15.17 1.93 7.82
N THR A 15 14.50 0.87 7.33
CA THR A 15 14.80 0.24 6.04
C THR A 15 14.57 1.21 4.89
N PHE A 16 13.50 1.98 4.92
CA PHE A 16 13.13 2.88 3.83
C PHE A 16 14.11 4.05 3.68
N THR A 17 14.59 4.60 4.80
CA THR A 17 15.63 5.65 4.81
C THR A 17 17.00 5.09 4.40
N ARG A 18 17.34 3.88 4.84
CA ARG A 18 18.61 3.23 4.49
C ARG A 18 18.70 2.82 3.02
N TYR A 19 17.57 2.54 2.38
CA TYR A 19 17.48 2.09 0.99
C TYR A 19 16.50 2.93 0.17
N PRO A 20 16.71 4.26 0.03
CA PRO A 20 15.74 5.19 -0.57
C PRO A 20 15.52 4.96 -2.06
N ASN A 21 16.44 4.26 -2.74
CA ASN A 21 16.35 3.97 -4.18
C ASN A 21 15.57 2.69 -4.50
N ILE A 22 15.23 1.88 -3.49
CA ILE A 22 14.41 0.69 -3.70
C ILE A 22 12.94 1.11 -3.77
N LYS A 23 12.26 0.65 -4.81
CA LYS A 23 10.81 0.81 -4.94
C LYS A 23 10.11 -0.38 -4.30
N TRP A 24 9.50 -0.13 -3.15
CA TRP A 24 8.80 -1.16 -2.39
C TRP A 24 7.34 -1.21 -2.81
N VAL A 25 6.82 -2.41 -3.05
CA VAL A 25 5.40 -2.66 -3.30
C VAL A 25 4.87 -3.56 -2.19
N ILE A 26 3.91 -3.07 -1.44
CA ILE A 26 3.29 -3.78 -0.32
C ILE A 26 2.00 -4.44 -0.83
N PRO A 27 1.87 -5.76 -0.75
CA PRO A 27 0.74 -6.47 -1.33
C PRO A 27 -0.58 -6.29 -0.55
N HIS A 28 -1.68 -6.58 -1.24
CA HIS A 28 -3.04 -6.66 -0.68
C HIS A 28 -3.50 -5.37 0.00
N ALA A 29 -3.33 -4.24 -0.69
CA ALA A 29 -3.68 -2.90 -0.19
C ALA A 29 -3.10 -2.61 1.21
N GLY A 30 -1.88 -3.11 1.46
CA GLY A 30 -1.22 -2.94 2.76
C GLY A 30 -1.75 -3.86 3.88
N ALA A 31 -2.63 -4.82 3.56
CA ALA A 31 -3.24 -5.74 4.51
C ALA A 31 -3.93 -4.99 5.70
N PHE A 32 -3.40 -5.09 6.92
CA PHE A 32 -3.96 -4.42 8.10
C PHE A 32 -3.35 -3.04 8.39
N LEU A 33 -2.43 -2.54 7.55
CA LEU A 33 -1.72 -1.28 7.82
C LEU A 33 -2.68 -0.12 8.03
N CYS A 34 -3.64 0.08 7.10
CA CYS A 34 -4.57 1.20 7.19
C CYS A 34 -5.48 1.15 8.42
N VAL A 35 -5.84 -0.06 8.88
CA VAL A 35 -6.69 -0.23 10.08
C VAL A 35 -5.92 0.07 11.36
N LEU A 36 -4.62 -0.20 11.36
CA LEU A 36 -3.77 -0.12 12.54
C LEU A 36 -2.84 1.10 12.54
N ALA A 37 -2.87 1.94 11.49
CA ALA A 37 -1.94 3.05 11.32
C ALA A 37 -1.90 3.99 12.54
N ASP A 38 -3.06 4.49 12.97
CA ASP A 38 -3.15 5.42 14.12
C ASP A 38 -2.65 4.78 15.43
N ARG A 39 -2.89 3.46 15.58
CA ARG A 39 -2.42 2.75 16.76
C ARG A 39 -0.90 2.58 16.75
N PHE A 40 -0.34 2.29 15.59
CA PHE A 40 1.12 2.20 15.44
C PHE A 40 1.79 3.55 15.63
N GLU A 41 1.18 4.64 15.13
CA GLU A 41 1.67 6.01 15.37
C GLU A 41 1.70 6.33 16.86
N SER A 42 0.65 5.97 17.58
CA SER A 42 0.60 6.15 19.04
C SER A 42 1.72 5.39 19.76
N PHE A 43 2.01 4.16 19.34
CA PHE A 43 3.15 3.39 19.88
C PHE A 43 4.51 3.98 19.47
N ALA A 44 4.63 4.51 18.26
CA ALA A 44 5.85 5.17 17.81
C ALA A 44 6.18 6.39 18.70
N LEU A 45 5.18 7.18 19.05
CA LEU A 45 5.34 8.29 20.00
C LEU A 45 5.87 7.82 21.36
N MET A 46 5.34 6.71 21.89
CA MET A 46 5.83 6.14 23.16
C MET A 46 7.29 5.68 23.05
N LEU A 47 7.68 5.07 21.92
CA LEU A 47 9.06 4.65 21.67
C LEU A 47 10.03 5.86 21.59
N ARG A 48 9.60 6.97 20.98
CA ARG A 48 10.38 8.22 20.92
C ARG A 48 10.60 8.83 22.31
N PHE A 49 9.66 8.67 23.25
CA PHE A 49 9.87 9.10 24.64
C PHE A 49 10.95 8.29 25.35
N ALA A 50 11.06 6.99 25.02
CA ALA A 50 12.07 6.11 25.60
C ALA A 50 13.45 6.28 24.93
N ASP A 51 13.47 6.58 23.63
CA ASP A 51 14.69 6.78 22.83
C ASP A 51 14.43 7.92 21.81
N PRO A 52 14.77 9.18 22.16
CA PRO A 52 14.53 10.34 21.28
C PRO A 52 15.29 10.31 19.96
N ASP A 53 16.39 9.57 19.87
CA ASP A 53 17.20 9.45 18.66
C ASP A 53 16.62 8.40 17.69
N ARG A 54 15.68 7.60 18.14
CA ARG A 54 15.05 6.57 17.32
C ARG A 54 13.97 7.18 16.44
N ARG A 55 14.24 7.21 15.13
CA ARG A 55 13.22 7.58 14.15
C ARG A 55 12.29 6.39 13.88
N VAL A 56 11.02 6.56 14.23
CA VAL A 56 9.93 5.65 13.82
C VAL A 56 8.79 6.53 13.36
N ASP A 57 8.55 6.59 12.06
CA ASP A 57 7.46 7.36 11.45
C ASP A 57 6.72 6.49 10.46
N ILE A 58 5.67 5.84 10.94
CA ILE A 58 4.90 4.88 10.16
C ILE A 58 4.13 5.57 9.04
N MET A 59 3.60 6.76 9.32
CA MET A 59 2.80 7.50 8.35
C MET A 59 3.67 8.01 7.20
N GLU A 60 4.89 8.50 7.48
CA GLU A 60 5.86 8.88 6.47
C GLU A 60 6.29 7.67 5.62
N ASP A 61 6.55 6.53 6.25
CA ASP A 61 6.95 5.32 5.55
C ASP A 61 5.79 4.72 4.73
N MET A 62 4.54 4.86 5.18
CA MET A 62 3.37 4.44 4.39
C MET A 62 3.20 5.23 3.10
N VAL A 63 3.51 6.52 3.07
CA VAL A 63 3.43 7.33 1.86
C VAL A 63 4.65 7.19 0.94
N HIS A 64 5.72 6.51 1.42
CA HIS A 64 6.92 6.27 0.64
C HIS A 64 6.83 5.03 -0.25
N VAL A 65 5.97 4.07 0.06
CA VAL A 65 5.85 2.79 -0.64
C VAL A 65 4.64 2.75 -1.57
N TYR A 66 4.61 1.78 -2.49
CA TYR A 66 3.50 1.49 -3.37
C TYR A 66 2.67 0.33 -2.82
N TYR A 67 1.44 0.21 -3.28
CA TYR A 67 0.52 -0.85 -2.85
C TYR A 67 -0.15 -1.49 -4.05
N ASP A 68 -0.10 -2.82 -4.17
CA ASP A 68 -1.03 -3.49 -5.05
C ASP A 68 -2.40 -3.66 -4.39
N VAL A 69 -3.43 -3.75 -5.19
CA VAL A 69 -4.82 -3.84 -4.70
C VAL A 69 -5.41 -5.24 -4.87
N ALA A 70 -4.58 -6.29 -4.91
CA ALA A 70 -5.05 -7.67 -4.95
C ALA A 70 -5.93 -8.03 -3.73
N GLY A 71 -6.67 -9.14 -3.82
CA GLY A 71 -7.37 -9.72 -2.68
C GLY A 71 -8.68 -9.05 -2.28
N PHE A 72 -9.55 -8.69 -3.24
CA PHE A 72 -10.88 -8.08 -2.99
C PHE A 72 -10.84 -6.77 -2.21
N SER A 73 -9.82 -5.98 -2.44
CA SER A 73 -9.56 -4.72 -1.73
C SER A 73 -10.59 -3.61 -2.00
N GLU A 74 -11.35 -3.70 -3.11
CA GLU A 74 -12.35 -2.70 -3.53
C GLU A 74 -13.39 -2.42 -2.44
N GLN A 75 -13.85 -3.43 -1.72
CA GLN A 75 -14.97 -3.29 -0.77
C GLN A 75 -14.70 -2.26 0.33
N LYS A 76 -13.49 -2.27 0.92
CA LYS A 76 -13.13 -1.39 2.05
C LYS A 76 -11.71 -0.88 2.01
N GLN A 77 -10.75 -1.73 1.63
CA GLN A 77 -9.33 -1.44 1.81
C GLN A 77 -8.83 -0.31 0.91
N VAL A 78 -9.29 -0.24 -0.35
CA VAL A 78 -8.91 0.84 -1.28
C VAL A 78 -9.32 2.20 -0.73
N GLU A 79 -10.54 2.34 -0.21
CA GLU A 79 -11.00 3.59 0.40
C GLU A 79 -10.19 3.95 1.65
N MET A 80 -9.92 2.96 2.51
CA MET A 80 -9.10 3.18 3.71
C MET A 80 -7.68 3.54 3.35
N LEU A 81 -7.12 2.93 2.32
CA LEU A 81 -5.76 3.23 1.86
C LEU A 81 -5.66 4.65 1.33
N LEU A 82 -6.64 5.11 0.54
CA LEU A 82 -6.71 6.48 0.01
C LEU A 82 -6.88 7.57 1.07
N ARG A 83 -7.21 7.22 2.30
CA ARG A 83 -7.17 8.18 3.43
C ARG A 83 -5.75 8.45 3.94
N ASN A 84 -4.81 7.55 3.64
CA ASN A 84 -3.44 7.61 4.13
C ASN A 84 -2.44 7.91 3.02
N VAL A 85 -2.72 7.48 1.78
CA VAL A 85 -1.79 7.62 0.65
C VAL A 85 -2.48 8.15 -0.60
N ASP A 86 -1.71 8.80 -1.47
CA ASP A 86 -2.21 9.29 -2.75
C ASP A 86 -2.45 8.13 -3.75
N ALA A 87 -3.42 8.30 -4.65
CA ALA A 87 -3.75 7.31 -5.67
C ALA A 87 -2.59 6.96 -6.62
N SER A 88 -1.58 7.84 -6.76
CA SER A 88 -0.36 7.56 -7.52
C SER A 88 0.49 6.43 -6.96
N HIS A 89 0.24 6.00 -5.72
CA HIS A 89 0.91 4.88 -5.07
C HIS A 89 0.18 3.55 -5.21
N LEU A 90 -1.00 3.52 -5.87
CA LEU A 90 -1.78 2.30 -6.08
C LEU A 90 -1.41 1.61 -7.39
N LEU A 91 -1.26 0.30 -7.34
CA LEU A 91 -0.97 -0.56 -8.49
C LEU A 91 -2.03 -1.66 -8.59
N TYR A 92 -2.48 -1.97 -9.80
CA TYR A 92 -3.32 -3.14 -9.99
C TYR A 92 -2.48 -4.42 -9.83
N GLY A 93 -2.99 -5.37 -9.06
CA GLY A 93 -2.48 -6.72 -8.92
C GLY A 93 -3.64 -7.71 -8.84
N SER A 94 -3.53 -8.87 -9.48
CA SER A 94 -4.57 -9.89 -9.52
C SER A 94 -4.40 -10.99 -8.49
N ASP A 95 -3.20 -11.21 -8.02
CA ASP A 95 -2.78 -12.34 -7.19
C ASP A 95 -2.84 -13.71 -7.93
N THR A 96 -2.91 -13.69 -9.28
CA THR A 96 -2.80 -14.92 -10.08
C THR A 96 -1.38 -15.49 -9.98
N PRO A 97 -1.17 -16.83 -9.82
CA PRO A 97 -2.18 -17.91 -9.84
C PRO A 97 -2.68 -18.32 -8.45
N TYR A 98 -2.34 -17.60 -7.39
CA TYR A 98 -2.75 -17.95 -6.02
C TYR A 98 -4.24 -17.72 -5.78
N THR A 99 -4.80 -16.70 -6.43
CA THR A 99 -6.25 -16.46 -6.48
C THR A 99 -6.82 -17.00 -7.79
N ASP A 100 -7.99 -17.66 -7.71
CA ASP A 100 -8.70 -18.21 -8.88
C ASP A 100 -9.00 -17.13 -9.91
N ILE A 101 -8.89 -17.48 -11.18
CA ILE A 101 -9.03 -16.53 -12.29
C ILE A 101 -10.41 -15.85 -12.33
N ALA A 102 -11.48 -16.55 -12.00
CA ALA A 102 -12.81 -15.96 -11.95
C ALA A 102 -12.93 -14.91 -10.85
N ALA A 103 -12.27 -15.15 -9.71
CA ALA A 103 -12.17 -14.17 -8.62
C ALA A 103 -11.33 -12.96 -9.03
N CYS A 104 -10.23 -13.16 -9.76
CA CYS A 104 -9.40 -12.07 -10.29
C CYS A 104 -10.18 -11.18 -11.27
N VAL A 105 -10.98 -11.80 -12.18
CA VAL A 105 -11.83 -11.07 -13.12
C VAL A 105 -12.89 -10.26 -12.35
N GLY A 106 -13.59 -10.90 -11.41
CA GLY A 106 -14.60 -10.21 -10.59
C GLY A 106 -14.04 -9.03 -9.79
N GLN A 107 -12.82 -9.14 -9.30
CA GLN A 107 -12.14 -8.04 -8.63
C GLN A 107 -11.80 -6.89 -9.60
N ALA A 108 -11.29 -7.21 -10.80
CA ALA A 108 -11.00 -6.20 -11.81
C ALA A 108 -12.26 -5.42 -12.19
N GLU A 109 -13.37 -6.13 -12.48
CA GLU A 109 -14.66 -5.54 -12.78
C GLU A 109 -15.19 -4.67 -11.62
N ALA A 110 -15.03 -5.12 -10.38
CA ALA A 110 -15.41 -4.32 -9.21
C ALA A 110 -14.61 -3.01 -9.12
N LEU A 111 -13.30 -3.05 -9.36
CA LEU A 111 -12.45 -1.85 -9.38
C LEU A 111 -12.78 -0.92 -10.56
N GLU A 112 -13.10 -1.46 -11.73
CA GLU A 112 -13.52 -0.67 -12.90
C GLU A 112 -14.84 0.04 -12.67
N ASN A 113 -15.79 -0.59 -11.98
CA ASN A 113 -17.15 -0.08 -11.77
C ASN A 113 -17.33 0.66 -10.44
N THR A 114 -16.35 0.65 -9.53
CA THR A 114 -16.47 1.31 -8.23
C THR A 114 -16.70 2.82 -8.35
N GLU A 115 -17.51 3.39 -7.47
CA GLU A 115 -17.69 4.83 -7.31
C GLU A 115 -16.67 5.45 -6.33
N LYS A 116 -15.86 4.63 -5.65
CA LYS A 116 -14.84 5.07 -4.68
C LYS A 116 -13.61 5.68 -5.35
N LEU A 117 -13.43 5.44 -6.63
CA LEU A 117 -12.34 5.96 -7.45
C LEU A 117 -12.89 6.82 -8.58
N THR A 118 -12.28 7.98 -8.80
CA THR A 118 -12.54 8.78 -10.00
C THR A 118 -12.01 8.07 -11.25
N ALA A 119 -12.48 8.46 -12.44
CA ALA A 119 -11.97 7.92 -13.70
C ALA A 119 -10.45 8.09 -13.84
N ALA A 120 -9.90 9.23 -13.39
CA ALA A 120 -8.46 9.48 -13.40
C ALA A 120 -7.72 8.52 -12.46
N GLN A 121 -8.23 8.28 -11.26
CA GLN A 121 -7.61 7.35 -10.30
C GLN A 121 -7.65 5.90 -10.81
N LYS A 122 -8.73 5.49 -11.49
CA LYS A 122 -8.81 4.18 -12.16
C LYS A 122 -7.74 4.04 -13.26
N GLN A 123 -7.58 5.06 -14.08
CA GLN A 123 -6.54 5.08 -15.11
C GLN A 123 -5.14 4.97 -14.49
N MET A 124 -4.88 5.71 -13.41
CA MET A 124 -3.64 5.62 -12.64
C MET A 124 -3.41 4.21 -12.10
N LEU A 125 -4.41 3.64 -11.42
CA LEU A 125 -4.36 2.30 -10.81
C LEU A 125 -4.05 1.19 -11.84
N PHE A 126 -4.79 1.18 -12.96
CA PHE A 126 -4.67 0.10 -13.96
C PHE A 126 -3.48 0.24 -14.91
N SER A 127 -2.90 1.43 -15.05
CA SER A 127 -1.90 1.67 -16.10
C SER A 127 -0.79 2.65 -15.73
N ASP A 128 -1.14 3.89 -15.39
CA ASP A 128 -0.19 4.99 -15.43
C ASP A 128 0.86 4.90 -14.33
N ASN A 129 0.46 4.46 -13.13
CA ASN A 129 1.38 4.29 -12.00
C ASN A 129 2.42 3.20 -12.28
N ALA A 130 2.01 2.06 -12.86
CA ALA A 130 2.94 1.00 -13.22
C ALA A 130 3.93 1.45 -14.30
N LYS A 131 3.47 2.22 -15.31
CA LYS A 131 4.35 2.80 -16.34
C LYS A 131 5.33 3.82 -15.78
N ALA A 132 4.92 4.61 -14.80
CA ALA A 132 5.78 5.57 -14.12
C ALA A 132 6.83 4.86 -13.25
N LEU A 133 6.41 3.83 -12.50
CA LEU A 133 7.28 3.06 -11.63
C LEU A 133 8.29 2.20 -12.40
N LEU A 134 7.86 1.63 -13.52
CA LEU A 134 8.62 0.70 -14.36
C LEU A 134 8.79 1.25 -15.79
N PRO A 135 9.65 2.25 -16.02
CA PRO A 135 9.75 2.96 -17.31
C PRO A 135 10.16 2.08 -18.48
N LYS A 136 10.68 0.87 -18.24
CA LYS A 136 10.99 -0.11 -19.28
C LYS A 136 9.76 -0.85 -19.82
N LEU A 137 8.59 -0.68 -19.21
CA LEU A 137 7.30 -1.25 -19.68
C LEU A 137 6.54 -0.32 -20.64
N ARG A 138 7.18 0.73 -21.11
CA ARG A 138 6.62 1.66 -22.10
C ARG A 138 6.68 1.11 -23.51
#